data_7ac7c76e5da6b737c3f422d5786b86dc
#
_entry.id   7ac7c76e5da6b737c3f422d5786b86dc
#
_cell.length_a   1.000
_cell.length_b   1.000
_cell.length_c   1.000
_cell.angle_alpha   90.00
_cell.angle_beta   90.00
_cell.angle_gamma   90.00
#
_symmetry.space_group_name_H-M   'P 1'
#
loop_
_entity.id
_entity.type
_entity.pdbx_description
1 polymer ?
#
loop_
_entity_poly.entity_id
_entity_poly.type
_entity_poly.pdbx_seq_one_letter_code
_entity_poly.pdbx_strand_id
1 'polypeptide(L)'
;MAIAKRKTNLMTQVNIVKQILFFSIPLILGNLLQQLYSTVDSIIVGNFVGSNALAAVGSSTSLIYLLIAFSQGAATGAGVVVSQYLGAEDRKRTHDAVHTAVAISIILGLVLTLGGVLLSRQILIWMNTPKEVLGDSVTYLRIYSGGLLFNVVYNMASGILNAAGNSKRSLYYLGYASVTNIILDIVFINILGMGVEGAAIATDISQVVSCILAIGYLVKVNEPYKIKLKDIKLNKSTADRIIKIGLPTGIQNMTISLSNVLVQSSVNQFGASAMAGFGAYMKIDGFNILPVLSFSMAITTFVGQNYGANKIDRVKKGMWITLAMGAVYTIITGILLLTFSTPLMRLFTNDPNVIEYGKLAMDYFCPFYILISCLQCLAGTVRGTGKSIPPMVVLLTSMCLFRIVWLQVALPFFSTIDGIYVLYPVSWIVGLVLMVIYVWKGKWLVPHTVS
;
A
#
# COMPACT_ATOMS: atom_id res chain seq x y z
N MET A 1 -33.59 13.88 29.21
CA MET A 1 -33.52 13.78 27.75
C MET A 1 -32.35 12.89 27.40
N ALA A 2 -32.59 11.64 26.99
CA ALA A 2 -31.55 10.70 26.60
C ALA A 2 -31.02 11.12 25.22
N ILE A 3 -29.79 11.64 25.19
CA ILE A 3 -29.06 11.89 23.94
C ILE A 3 -28.88 10.52 23.27
N ALA A 4 -29.62 10.29 22.18
CA ALA A 4 -29.48 9.09 21.37
C ALA A 4 -27.98 8.91 21.01
N LYS A 5 -27.33 7.91 21.59
CA LYS A 5 -25.98 7.48 21.22
C LYS A 5 -25.98 7.20 19.73
N ARG A 6 -25.57 8.15 18.90
CA ARG A 6 -25.22 7.87 17.51
C ARG A 6 -24.13 6.80 17.54
N LYS A 7 -24.48 5.59 17.10
CA LYS A 7 -23.55 4.46 17.03
C LYS A 7 -22.44 4.84 16.06
N THR A 8 -21.23 5.08 16.57
CA THR A 8 -20.02 4.99 15.76
C THR A 8 -20.07 3.66 15.01
N ASN A 9 -19.75 3.65 13.72
CA ASN A 9 -19.77 2.43 12.88
C ASN A 9 -18.62 1.46 13.26
N LEU A 10 -18.46 1.20 14.56
CA LEU A 10 -17.43 0.31 15.06
C LEU A 10 -17.73 -1.15 14.67
N MET A 11 -16.71 -1.88 14.27
CA MET A 11 -16.79 -3.28 13.85
C MET A 11 -16.88 -4.27 15.02
N THR A 12 -17.31 -3.81 16.20
CA THR A 12 -17.29 -4.60 17.42
C THR A 12 -18.61 -5.33 17.74
N GLN A 13 -19.70 -5.04 17.03
CA GLN A 13 -21.04 -5.51 17.41
C GLN A 13 -21.84 -6.24 16.33
N VAL A 14 -21.52 -6.08 15.04
CA VAL A 14 -22.30 -6.60 13.88
C VAL A 14 -21.69 -7.90 13.34
N ASN A 15 -22.39 -8.55 12.40
CA ASN A 15 -21.89 -9.75 11.70
C ASN A 15 -20.51 -9.52 11.07
N ILE A 16 -19.56 -10.40 11.37
CA ILE A 16 -18.13 -10.22 11.03
C ILE A 16 -17.93 -10.23 9.51
N VAL A 17 -18.53 -11.19 8.80
CA VAL A 17 -18.42 -11.31 7.33
C VAL A 17 -18.86 -10.02 6.65
N LYS A 18 -20.06 -9.55 7.03
CA LYS A 18 -20.66 -8.34 6.46
C LYS A 18 -19.79 -7.12 6.70
N GLN A 19 -19.24 -7.00 7.91
CA GLN A 19 -18.39 -5.85 8.26
C GLN A 19 -17.06 -5.83 7.49
N ILE A 20 -16.36 -6.96 7.45
CA ILE A 20 -15.08 -7.04 6.73
C ILE A 20 -15.31 -6.81 5.24
N LEU A 21 -16.33 -7.45 4.64
CA LEU A 21 -16.63 -7.30 3.23
C LEU A 21 -16.98 -5.85 2.86
N PHE A 22 -17.97 -5.25 3.56
CA PHE A 22 -18.40 -3.88 3.26
C PHE A 22 -17.33 -2.83 3.56
N PHE A 23 -16.40 -3.12 4.44
CA PHE A 23 -15.26 -2.24 4.69
C PHE A 23 -14.17 -2.43 3.63
N SER A 24 -13.95 -3.66 3.15
CA SER A 24 -12.93 -3.97 2.12
C SER A 24 -13.30 -3.42 0.76
N ILE A 25 -14.57 -3.44 0.35
CA ILE A 25 -15.01 -2.97 -0.98
C ILE A 25 -14.54 -1.54 -1.27
N PRO A 26 -14.77 -0.53 -0.41
CA PRO A 26 -14.26 0.81 -0.66
C PRO A 26 -12.73 0.89 -0.70
N LEU A 27 -12.01 0.06 0.07
CA LEU A 27 -10.55 0.00 0.02
C LEU A 27 -10.07 -0.59 -1.31
N ILE A 28 -10.72 -1.66 -1.78
CA ILE A 28 -10.42 -2.27 -3.10
C ILE A 28 -10.64 -1.24 -4.20
N LEU A 29 -11.81 -0.60 -4.22
CA LEU A 29 -12.14 0.42 -5.21
C LEU A 29 -11.18 1.61 -5.15
N GLY A 30 -10.76 2.04 -3.95
CA GLY A 30 -9.78 3.11 -3.78
C GLY A 30 -8.42 2.75 -4.36
N ASN A 31 -7.92 1.55 -4.05
CA ASN A 31 -6.64 1.06 -4.58
C ASN A 31 -6.70 0.87 -6.12
N LEU A 32 -7.81 0.35 -6.65
CA LEU A 32 -8.01 0.24 -8.10
C LEU A 32 -8.06 1.61 -8.78
N LEU A 33 -8.77 2.58 -8.21
CA LEU A 33 -8.78 3.96 -8.70
C LEU A 33 -7.38 4.56 -8.71
N GLN A 34 -6.60 4.35 -7.65
CA GLN A 34 -5.22 4.83 -7.58
C GLN A 34 -4.34 4.20 -8.66
N GLN A 35 -4.49 2.91 -8.91
CA GLN A 35 -3.77 2.21 -9.97
C GLN A 35 -4.18 2.72 -11.36
N LEU A 36 -5.49 2.95 -11.57
CA LEU A 36 -6.01 3.46 -12.83
C LEU A 36 -5.51 4.88 -13.14
N TYR A 37 -5.62 5.82 -12.20
CA TYR A 37 -5.16 7.18 -12.48
C TYR A 37 -3.65 7.24 -12.72
N SER A 38 -2.83 6.48 -11.99
CA SER A 38 -1.39 6.39 -12.23
C SER A 38 -1.06 5.83 -13.62
N THR A 39 -1.89 4.91 -14.11
CA THR A 39 -1.78 4.39 -15.48
C THR A 39 -2.16 5.45 -16.52
N VAL A 40 -3.25 6.19 -16.29
CA VAL A 40 -3.71 7.28 -17.17
C VAL A 40 -2.68 8.40 -17.23
N ASP A 41 -2.11 8.82 -16.09
CA ASP A 41 -1.04 9.82 -16.02
C ASP A 41 0.17 9.38 -16.89
N SER A 42 0.62 8.13 -16.76
CA SER A 42 1.71 7.60 -17.59
C SER A 42 1.38 7.57 -19.09
N ILE A 43 0.12 7.29 -19.46
CA ILE A 43 -0.35 7.31 -20.85
C ILE A 43 -0.35 8.75 -21.40
N ILE A 44 -0.82 9.71 -20.60
CA ILE A 44 -0.85 11.13 -21.00
C ILE A 44 0.58 11.64 -21.20
N VAL A 45 1.48 11.42 -20.23
CA VAL A 45 2.89 11.82 -20.35
C VAL A 45 3.55 11.17 -21.56
N GLY A 46 3.38 9.86 -21.76
CA GLY A 46 4.00 9.13 -22.85
C GLY A 46 3.55 9.58 -24.25
N ASN A 47 2.24 9.85 -24.41
CA ASN A 47 1.68 10.22 -25.71
C ASN A 47 1.86 11.71 -26.07
N PHE A 48 1.79 12.62 -25.08
CA PHE A 48 1.79 14.05 -25.35
C PHE A 48 3.13 14.73 -25.07
N VAL A 49 3.97 14.19 -24.19
CA VAL A 49 5.31 14.75 -23.90
C VAL A 49 6.41 13.95 -24.58
N GLY A 50 6.28 12.63 -24.63
CA GLY A 50 7.19 11.74 -25.36
C GLY A 50 7.93 10.75 -24.47
N SER A 51 8.74 9.89 -25.12
CA SER A 51 9.41 8.76 -24.48
C SER A 51 10.44 9.17 -23.41
N ASN A 52 11.16 10.27 -23.61
CA ASN A 52 12.13 10.77 -22.62
C ASN A 52 11.45 11.25 -21.34
N ALA A 53 10.31 11.92 -21.47
CA ALA A 53 9.50 12.34 -20.34
C ALA A 53 8.94 11.14 -19.56
N LEU A 54 8.44 10.13 -20.27
CA LEU A 54 7.99 8.89 -19.66
C LEU A 54 9.13 8.16 -18.92
N ALA A 55 10.33 8.14 -19.49
CA ALA A 55 11.52 7.59 -18.83
C ALA A 55 11.92 8.41 -17.59
N ALA A 56 11.80 9.72 -17.63
CA ALA A 56 12.06 10.60 -16.50
C ALA A 56 11.08 10.37 -15.33
N VAL A 57 9.78 10.25 -15.63
CA VAL A 57 8.75 9.89 -14.64
C VAL A 57 9.03 8.49 -14.09
N GLY A 58 9.33 7.51 -14.95
CA GLY A 58 9.63 6.14 -14.57
C GLY A 58 10.83 6.00 -13.63
N SER A 59 11.93 6.71 -13.91
CA SER A 59 13.12 6.72 -13.04
C SER A 59 12.85 7.31 -11.66
N SER A 60 11.97 8.31 -11.58
CA SER A 60 11.55 8.94 -10.34
C SER A 60 10.56 8.09 -9.53
N THR A 61 9.77 7.25 -10.20
CA THR A 61 8.69 6.46 -9.58
C THR A 61 9.18 5.54 -8.47
N SER A 62 10.33 4.88 -8.64
CA SER A 62 10.90 4.00 -7.61
C SER A 62 11.24 4.76 -6.31
N LEU A 63 11.75 5.98 -6.42
CA LEU A 63 12.04 6.84 -5.28
C LEU A 63 10.75 7.32 -4.61
N ILE A 64 9.76 7.69 -5.40
CA ILE A 64 8.44 8.11 -4.92
C ILE A 64 7.78 6.98 -4.13
N TYR A 65 7.81 5.74 -4.61
CA TYR A 65 7.28 4.59 -3.87
C TYR A 65 8.00 4.38 -2.53
N LEU A 66 9.32 4.60 -2.49
CA LEU A 66 10.09 4.51 -1.26
C LEU A 66 9.65 5.57 -0.23
N LEU A 67 9.47 6.81 -0.65
CA LEU A 67 8.99 7.90 0.20
C LEU A 67 7.54 7.66 0.69
N ILE A 68 6.66 7.18 -0.21
CA ILE A 68 5.28 6.85 0.12
C ILE A 68 5.20 5.65 1.07
N ALA A 69 6.11 4.68 1.01
CA ALA A 69 6.14 3.53 1.90
C ALA A 69 6.23 3.95 3.38
N PHE A 70 7.03 4.97 3.70
CA PHE A 70 7.09 5.55 5.05
C PHE A 70 5.80 6.24 5.44
N SER A 71 5.20 7.00 4.54
CA SER A 71 3.89 7.64 4.75
C SER A 71 2.80 6.62 5.08
N GLN A 72 2.70 5.55 4.27
CA GLN A 72 1.73 4.47 4.49
C GLN A 72 2.01 3.69 5.77
N GLY A 73 3.29 3.49 6.11
CA GLY A 73 3.69 2.88 7.38
C GLY A 73 3.21 3.69 8.56
N ALA A 74 3.48 5.00 8.59
CA ALA A 74 3.04 5.91 9.65
C ALA A 74 1.51 5.95 9.78
N ALA A 75 0.79 6.03 8.63
CA ALA A 75 -0.67 5.99 8.59
C ALA A 75 -1.24 4.67 9.15
N THR A 76 -0.60 3.53 8.82
CA THR A 76 -0.97 2.22 9.37
C THR A 76 -0.74 2.17 10.88
N GLY A 77 0.39 2.67 11.36
CA GLY A 77 0.71 2.73 12.79
C GLY A 77 -0.33 3.54 13.57
N ALA A 78 -0.65 4.74 13.09
CA ALA A 78 -1.68 5.58 13.66
C ALA A 78 -3.07 4.92 13.59
N GLY A 79 -3.41 4.32 12.44
CA GLY A 79 -4.67 3.60 12.24
C GLY A 79 -4.86 2.47 13.25
N VAL A 80 -3.83 1.70 13.55
CA VAL A 80 -3.89 0.62 14.56
C VAL A 80 -4.10 1.21 15.96
N VAL A 81 -3.32 2.22 16.36
CA VAL A 81 -3.44 2.84 17.69
C VAL A 81 -4.81 3.48 17.88
N VAL A 82 -5.29 4.25 16.88
CA VAL A 82 -6.61 4.89 16.92
C VAL A 82 -7.73 3.84 16.95
N SER A 83 -7.63 2.76 16.15
CA SER A 83 -8.64 1.69 16.13
C SER A 83 -8.74 0.98 17.47
N GLN A 84 -7.61 0.74 18.16
CA GLN A 84 -7.59 0.13 19.49
C GLN A 84 -8.26 1.02 20.54
N TYR A 85 -7.95 2.32 20.56
CA TYR A 85 -8.58 3.25 21.51
C TYR A 85 -10.06 3.48 21.22
N LEU A 86 -10.45 3.53 19.94
CA LEU A 86 -11.86 3.57 19.55
C LEU A 86 -12.60 2.30 19.99
N GLY A 87 -11.98 1.13 19.83
CA GLY A 87 -12.53 -0.14 20.28
C GLY A 87 -12.69 -0.21 21.79
N ALA A 88 -11.75 0.36 22.54
CA ALA A 88 -11.81 0.48 23.99
C ALA A 88 -12.80 1.55 24.49
N GLU A 89 -13.42 2.32 23.58
CA GLU A 89 -14.30 3.47 23.88
C GLU A 89 -13.60 4.57 24.73
N ASP A 90 -12.25 4.60 24.71
CA ASP A 90 -11.45 5.60 25.43
C ASP A 90 -11.35 6.89 24.61
N ARG A 91 -12.25 7.83 24.87
CA ARG A 91 -12.32 9.11 24.15
C ARG A 91 -11.07 9.98 24.34
N LYS A 92 -10.47 9.97 25.54
CA LYS A 92 -9.29 10.80 25.83
C LYS A 92 -8.07 10.29 25.05
N ARG A 93 -7.78 8.99 25.13
CA ARG A 93 -6.67 8.38 24.41
C ARG A 93 -6.90 8.42 22.89
N THR A 94 -8.14 8.28 22.42
CA THR A 94 -8.49 8.47 21.00
C THR A 94 -8.16 9.89 20.53
N HIS A 95 -8.56 10.91 21.31
CA HIS A 95 -8.25 12.30 21.01
C HIS A 95 -6.73 12.53 20.97
N ASP A 96 -5.99 12.07 21.96
CA ASP A 96 -4.53 12.21 22.01
C ASP A 96 -3.86 11.49 20.83
N ALA A 97 -4.36 10.30 20.43
CA ALA A 97 -3.82 9.53 19.31
C ALA A 97 -4.04 10.22 17.97
N VAL A 98 -5.23 10.75 17.72
CA VAL A 98 -5.55 11.48 16.48
C VAL A 98 -4.69 12.74 16.35
N HIS A 99 -4.56 13.54 17.42
CA HIS A 99 -3.78 14.77 17.37
C HIS A 99 -2.27 14.50 17.25
N THR A 100 -1.77 13.46 17.94
CA THR A 100 -0.39 13.00 17.81
C THR A 100 -0.10 12.46 16.40
N ALA A 101 -1.05 11.72 15.80
CA ALA A 101 -0.92 11.22 14.45
C ALA A 101 -0.80 12.36 13.42
N VAL A 102 -1.64 13.39 13.56
CA VAL A 102 -1.55 14.60 12.70
C VAL A 102 -0.22 15.32 12.91
N ALA A 103 0.25 15.48 14.15
CA ALA A 103 1.55 16.09 14.41
C ALA A 103 2.69 15.31 13.78
N ILE A 104 2.69 13.97 13.89
CA ILE A 104 3.67 13.10 13.22
C ILE A 104 3.60 13.26 11.70
N SER A 105 2.39 13.33 11.11
CA SER A 105 2.25 13.47 9.66
C SER A 105 2.81 14.79 9.14
N ILE A 106 2.66 15.88 9.89
CA ILE A 106 3.23 17.18 9.54
C ILE A 106 4.76 17.12 9.59
N ILE A 107 5.32 16.58 10.68
CA ILE A 107 6.77 16.46 10.85
C ILE A 107 7.37 15.55 9.76
N LEU A 108 6.80 14.35 9.58
CA LEU A 108 7.26 13.41 8.57
C LEU A 108 7.12 14.00 7.16
N GLY A 109 5.98 14.63 6.87
CA GLY A 109 5.73 15.28 5.60
C GLY A 109 6.75 16.37 5.29
N LEU A 110 7.07 17.22 6.25
CA LEU A 110 8.11 18.26 6.12
C LEU A 110 9.50 17.65 5.88
N VAL A 111 9.86 16.61 6.65
CA VAL A 111 11.15 15.92 6.48
C VAL A 111 11.27 15.29 5.10
N LEU A 112 10.21 14.60 4.63
CA LEU A 112 10.22 13.97 3.31
C LEU A 112 10.20 15.00 2.18
N THR A 113 9.45 16.09 2.33
CA THR A 113 9.43 17.21 1.37
C THR A 113 10.82 17.85 1.25
N LEU A 114 11.41 18.26 2.38
CA LEU A 114 12.74 18.90 2.37
C LEU A 114 13.81 17.93 1.85
N GLY A 115 13.81 16.69 2.32
CA GLY A 115 14.73 15.65 1.86
C GLY A 115 14.59 15.38 0.36
N GLY A 116 13.35 15.21 -0.13
CA GLY A 116 13.07 14.96 -1.54
C GLY A 116 13.48 16.13 -2.44
N VAL A 117 13.16 17.37 -2.05
CA VAL A 117 13.52 18.56 -2.85
C VAL A 117 15.04 18.77 -2.88
N LEU A 118 15.72 18.67 -1.74
CA LEU A 118 17.15 18.97 -1.63
C LEU A 118 18.03 17.86 -2.21
N LEU A 119 17.65 16.59 -2.00
CA LEU A 119 18.49 15.43 -2.36
C LEU A 119 18.11 14.80 -3.70
N SER A 120 17.04 15.25 -4.38
CA SER A 120 16.53 14.66 -5.63
C SER A 120 17.62 14.45 -6.68
N ARG A 121 18.43 15.47 -6.95
CA ARG A 121 19.52 15.39 -7.94
C ARG A 121 20.57 14.36 -7.55
N GLN A 122 21.01 14.38 -6.27
CA GLN A 122 22.05 13.51 -5.80
C GLN A 122 21.62 12.05 -5.82
N ILE A 123 20.38 11.77 -5.41
CA ILE A 123 19.84 10.41 -5.40
C ILE A 123 19.70 9.87 -6.83
N LEU A 124 19.21 10.66 -7.77
CA LEU A 124 19.11 10.26 -9.18
C LEU A 124 20.47 10.01 -9.82
N ILE A 125 21.49 10.77 -9.44
CA ILE A 125 22.89 10.51 -9.87
C ILE A 125 23.37 9.17 -9.30
N TRP A 126 23.15 8.89 -8.02
CA TRP A 126 23.50 7.60 -7.39
C TRP A 126 22.79 6.40 -8.02
N MET A 127 21.59 6.63 -8.57
CA MET A 127 20.83 5.62 -9.32
C MET A 127 21.33 5.44 -10.76
N ASN A 128 22.38 6.13 -11.18
CA ASN A 128 22.91 6.11 -12.56
C ASN A 128 21.85 6.50 -13.61
N THR A 129 20.99 7.47 -13.30
CA THR A 129 20.01 7.99 -14.26
C THR A 129 20.72 8.56 -15.47
N PRO A 130 20.35 8.16 -16.73
CA PRO A 130 20.95 8.65 -17.95
C PRO A 130 20.93 10.19 -18.04
N LYS A 131 22.01 10.78 -18.57
CA LYS A 131 22.17 12.25 -18.63
C LYS A 131 21.06 12.92 -19.45
N GLU A 132 20.55 12.24 -20.45
CA GLU A 132 19.51 12.72 -21.36
C GLU A 132 18.18 12.99 -20.64
N VAL A 133 17.87 12.21 -19.61
CA VAL A 133 16.60 12.31 -18.84
C VAL A 133 16.79 12.86 -17.43
N LEU A 134 18.04 13.04 -16.99
CA LEU A 134 18.34 13.47 -15.62
C LEU A 134 17.72 14.82 -15.28
N GLY A 135 17.74 15.78 -16.21
CA GLY A 135 17.15 17.11 -16.02
C GLY A 135 15.67 17.04 -15.69
N ASP A 136 14.91 16.36 -16.54
CA ASP A 136 13.46 16.16 -16.41
C ASP A 136 13.12 15.34 -15.16
N SER A 137 13.91 14.29 -14.88
CA SER A 137 13.75 13.48 -13.67
C SER A 137 13.94 14.30 -12.39
N VAL A 138 14.94 15.17 -12.33
CA VAL A 138 15.18 16.05 -11.18
C VAL A 138 14.04 17.05 -11.01
N THR A 139 13.59 17.65 -12.10
CA THR A 139 12.49 18.62 -12.08
C THR A 139 11.20 17.96 -11.61
N TYR A 140 10.84 16.82 -12.21
CA TYR A 140 9.66 16.04 -11.82
C TYR A 140 9.71 15.66 -10.33
N LEU A 141 10.82 15.05 -9.89
CA LEU A 141 10.97 14.59 -8.51
C LEU A 141 10.96 15.74 -7.49
N ARG A 142 11.53 16.91 -7.82
CA ARG A 142 11.50 18.09 -6.96
C ARG A 142 10.10 18.64 -6.78
N ILE A 143 9.36 18.80 -7.86
CA ILE A 143 7.97 19.30 -7.81
C ILE A 143 7.13 18.30 -7.01
N TYR A 144 7.13 17.01 -7.38
CA TYR A 144 6.40 15.98 -6.68
C TYR A 144 6.74 15.92 -5.18
N SER A 145 8.03 16.09 -4.84
CA SER A 145 8.46 16.12 -3.43
C SER A 145 7.93 17.35 -2.69
N GLY A 146 7.68 18.46 -3.39
CA GLY A 146 7.01 19.64 -2.83
C GLY A 146 5.62 19.34 -2.29
N GLY A 147 4.89 18.43 -2.92
CA GLY A 147 3.56 17.98 -2.52
C GLY A 147 3.52 16.86 -1.46
N LEU A 148 4.66 16.26 -1.10
CA LEU A 148 4.70 15.12 -0.19
C LEU A 148 4.09 15.40 1.19
N LEU A 149 4.19 16.61 1.71
CA LEU A 149 3.53 17.00 2.95
C LEU A 149 2.02 16.70 2.89
N PHE A 150 1.36 17.09 1.81
CA PHE A 150 -0.08 16.90 1.63
C PHE A 150 -0.42 15.43 1.44
N ASN A 151 0.42 14.67 0.72
CA ASN A 151 0.29 13.21 0.59
C ASN A 151 0.36 12.52 1.95
N VAL A 152 1.36 12.83 2.78
CA VAL A 152 1.55 12.24 4.11
C VAL A 152 0.39 12.56 5.02
N VAL A 153 -0.06 13.82 5.03
CA VAL A 153 -1.21 14.25 5.84
C VAL A 153 -2.51 13.59 5.37
N TYR A 154 -2.72 13.47 4.05
CA TYR A 154 -3.86 12.74 3.50
C TYR A 154 -3.83 11.26 3.90
N ASN A 155 -2.70 10.56 3.73
CA ASN A 155 -2.57 9.15 4.12
C ASN A 155 -2.86 8.95 5.62
N MET A 156 -2.38 9.87 6.47
CA MET A 156 -2.66 9.85 7.90
C MET A 156 -4.15 10.05 8.19
N ALA A 157 -4.79 11.03 7.55
CA ALA A 157 -6.22 11.29 7.69
C ALA A 157 -7.05 10.09 7.20
N SER A 158 -6.68 9.47 6.09
CA SER A 158 -7.27 8.23 5.57
C SER A 158 -7.10 7.08 6.56
N GLY A 159 -5.92 6.93 7.17
CA GLY A 159 -5.67 5.95 8.23
C GLY A 159 -6.59 6.13 9.45
N ILE A 160 -6.81 7.37 9.89
CA ILE A 160 -7.75 7.70 10.98
C ILE A 160 -9.20 7.38 10.59
N LEU A 161 -9.62 7.73 9.36
CA LEU A 161 -10.97 7.41 8.86
C LEU A 161 -11.19 5.90 8.77
N ASN A 162 -10.20 5.17 8.26
CA ASN A 162 -10.25 3.71 8.20
C ASN A 162 -10.27 3.09 9.59
N ALA A 163 -9.48 3.59 10.54
CA ALA A 163 -9.51 3.18 11.95
C ALA A 163 -10.88 3.34 12.61
N ALA A 164 -11.64 4.36 12.19
CA ALA A 164 -13.01 4.60 12.62
C ALA A 164 -14.06 3.75 11.88
N GLY A 165 -13.66 2.86 10.97
CA GLY A 165 -14.57 2.05 10.17
C GLY A 165 -15.19 2.78 8.97
N ASN A 166 -14.67 3.93 8.57
CA ASN A 166 -15.22 4.79 7.52
C ASN A 166 -14.38 4.80 6.24
N SER A 167 -14.16 3.63 5.63
CA SER A 167 -13.40 3.49 4.39
C SER A 167 -14.06 4.19 3.17
N LYS A 168 -15.38 4.39 3.19
CA LYS A 168 -16.10 5.09 2.12
C LYS A 168 -15.63 6.53 1.94
N ARG A 169 -15.32 7.24 3.04
CA ARG A 169 -14.84 8.63 2.98
C ARG A 169 -13.44 8.71 2.35
N SER A 170 -12.56 7.79 2.71
CA SER A 170 -11.24 7.70 2.06
C SER A 170 -11.36 7.48 0.56
N LEU A 171 -12.26 6.57 0.13
CA LEU A 171 -12.54 6.35 -1.29
C LEU A 171 -13.04 7.63 -2.00
N TYR A 172 -14.00 8.36 -1.42
CA TYR A 172 -14.54 9.56 -2.05
C TYR A 172 -13.45 10.64 -2.24
N TYR A 173 -12.62 10.88 -1.22
CA TYR A 173 -11.58 11.89 -1.31
C TYR A 173 -10.48 11.51 -2.30
N LEU A 174 -10.13 10.24 -2.38
CA LEU A 174 -9.23 9.72 -3.40
C LEU A 174 -9.86 9.85 -4.81
N GLY A 175 -11.16 9.57 -4.94
CA GLY A 175 -11.89 9.72 -6.20
C GLY A 175 -11.87 11.18 -6.70
N TYR A 176 -12.15 12.15 -5.83
CA TYR A 176 -12.05 13.55 -6.19
C TYR A 176 -10.63 13.97 -6.59
N ALA A 177 -9.61 13.49 -5.86
CA ALA A 177 -8.21 13.73 -6.22
C ALA A 177 -7.86 13.12 -7.57
N SER A 178 -8.29 11.89 -7.85
CA SER A 178 -8.02 11.21 -9.13
C SER A 178 -8.65 11.94 -10.31
N VAL A 179 -9.90 12.37 -10.19
CA VAL A 179 -10.57 13.16 -11.24
C VAL A 179 -9.86 14.51 -11.43
N THR A 180 -9.50 15.20 -10.34
CA THR A 180 -8.75 16.46 -10.40
C THR A 180 -7.41 16.26 -11.10
N ASN A 181 -6.66 15.19 -10.78
CA ASN A 181 -5.38 14.89 -11.42
C ASN A 181 -5.54 14.72 -12.93
N ILE A 182 -6.46 13.84 -13.38
CA ILE A 182 -6.68 13.59 -14.82
C ILE A 182 -7.05 14.88 -15.57
N ILE A 183 -7.94 15.70 -15.00
CA ILE A 183 -8.33 16.98 -15.61
C ILE A 183 -7.12 17.93 -15.71
N LEU A 184 -6.33 18.04 -14.65
CA LEU A 184 -5.16 18.91 -14.62
C LEU A 184 -4.03 18.41 -15.52
N ASP A 185 -3.83 17.11 -15.64
CA ASP A 185 -2.87 16.52 -16.59
C ASP A 185 -3.23 16.92 -18.03
N ILE A 186 -4.50 16.81 -18.41
CA ILE A 186 -4.96 17.23 -19.73
C ILE A 186 -4.73 18.75 -19.93
N VAL A 187 -5.05 19.56 -18.92
CA VAL A 187 -4.89 21.02 -19.02
C VAL A 187 -3.40 21.40 -19.08
N PHE A 188 -2.58 20.91 -18.18
CA PHE A 188 -1.18 21.32 -18.08
C PHE A 188 -0.32 20.73 -19.20
N ILE A 189 -0.52 19.45 -19.52
CA ILE A 189 0.29 18.77 -20.51
C ILE A 189 -0.21 19.05 -21.93
N ASN A 190 -1.51 18.81 -22.19
CA ASN A 190 -2.04 18.88 -23.56
C ASN A 190 -2.38 20.31 -24.00
N ILE A 191 -2.95 21.15 -23.11
CA ILE A 191 -3.38 22.52 -23.48
C ILE A 191 -2.24 23.52 -23.28
N LEU A 192 -1.53 23.46 -22.13
CA LEU A 192 -0.47 24.40 -21.79
C LEU A 192 0.94 23.96 -22.23
N GLY A 193 1.12 22.69 -22.64
CA GLY A 193 2.40 22.18 -23.10
C GLY A 193 3.50 22.11 -22.05
N MET A 194 3.16 21.94 -20.75
CA MET A 194 4.10 22.06 -19.63
C MET A 194 5.06 20.87 -19.45
N GLY A 195 4.97 19.82 -20.25
CA GLY A 195 5.85 18.67 -20.15
C GLY A 195 5.72 17.89 -18.82
N VAL A 196 6.85 17.37 -18.31
CA VAL A 196 6.88 16.58 -17.05
C VAL A 196 6.51 17.43 -15.82
N GLU A 197 6.75 18.72 -15.87
CA GLU A 197 6.41 19.67 -14.82
C GLU A 197 4.89 19.71 -14.62
N GLY A 198 4.15 19.71 -15.72
CA GLY A 198 2.70 19.69 -15.71
C GLY A 198 2.12 18.48 -14.96
N ALA A 199 2.65 17.28 -15.24
CA ALA A 199 2.25 16.06 -14.56
C ALA A 199 2.52 16.11 -13.05
N ALA A 200 3.72 16.58 -12.66
CA ALA A 200 4.06 16.70 -11.25
C ALA A 200 3.17 17.70 -10.50
N ILE A 201 2.91 18.87 -11.09
CA ILE A 201 2.03 19.91 -10.52
C ILE A 201 0.59 19.41 -10.42
N ALA A 202 0.08 18.72 -11.44
CA ALA A 202 -1.26 18.12 -11.42
C ALA A 202 -1.42 17.12 -10.27
N THR A 203 -0.42 16.29 -10.07
CA THR A 203 -0.38 15.33 -8.96
C THR A 203 -0.36 16.06 -7.62
N ASP A 204 0.48 17.05 -7.42
CA ASP A 204 0.56 17.80 -6.17
C ASP A 204 -0.75 18.52 -5.84
N ILE A 205 -1.38 19.19 -6.81
CA ILE A 205 -2.67 19.84 -6.60
C ILE A 205 -3.74 18.81 -6.23
N SER A 206 -3.75 17.65 -6.85
CA SER A 206 -4.70 16.57 -6.51
C SER A 206 -4.49 16.05 -5.08
N GLN A 207 -3.24 15.96 -4.62
CA GLN A 207 -2.91 15.60 -3.23
C GLN A 207 -3.39 16.69 -2.24
N VAL A 208 -3.24 17.96 -2.58
CA VAL A 208 -3.77 19.08 -1.79
C VAL A 208 -5.29 18.98 -1.66
N VAL A 209 -6.00 18.68 -2.76
CA VAL A 209 -7.47 18.52 -2.76
C VAL A 209 -7.89 17.39 -1.82
N SER A 210 -7.29 16.20 -1.92
CA SER A 210 -7.60 15.07 -1.04
C SER A 210 -7.30 15.38 0.42
N CYS A 211 -6.17 16.05 0.69
CA CYS A 211 -5.76 16.48 2.03
C CYS A 211 -6.78 17.45 2.65
N ILE A 212 -7.16 18.48 1.92
CA ILE A 212 -8.14 19.48 2.39
C ILE A 212 -9.50 18.83 2.68
N LEU A 213 -9.97 17.96 1.79
CA LEU A 213 -11.25 17.28 1.97
C LEU A 213 -11.23 16.35 3.17
N ALA A 214 -10.17 15.57 3.36
CA ALA A 214 -10.04 14.62 4.47
C ALA A 214 -9.91 15.34 5.83
N ILE A 215 -9.03 16.33 5.93
CA ILE A 215 -8.84 17.12 7.15
C ILE A 215 -10.09 17.97 7.43
N GLY A 216 -10.67 18.59 6.41
CA GLY A 216 -11.90 19.37 6.54
C GLY A 216 -13.07 18.55 7.12
N TYR A 217 -13.20 17.28 6.72
CA TYR A 217 -14.18 16.39 7.31
C TYR A 217 -13.82 16.05 8.77
N LEU A 218 -12.57 15.70 9.07
CA LEU A 218 -12.13 15.36 10.43
C LEU A 218 -12.27 16.52 11.42
N VAL A 219 -12.15 17.75 10.94
CA VAL A 219 -12.37 18.96 11.76
C VAL A 219 -13.87 19.20 12.03
N LYS A 220 -14.75 18.89 11.07
CA LYS A 220 -16.19 19.15 11.17
C LYS A 220 -16.98 18.04 11.85
N VAL A 221 -16.48 16.81 11.80
CA VAL A 221 -17.20 15.65 12.36
C VAL A 221 -17.40 15.78 13.86
N ASN A 222 -18.56 15.29 14.37
CA ASN A 222 -18.83 15.25 15.81
C ASN A 222 -18.69 13.84 16.38
N GLU A 223 -17.45 13.30 16.30
CA GLU A 223 -17.08 11.94 16.71
C GLU A 223 -15.81 11.98 17.59
N PRO A 224 -15.48 10.92 18.33
CA PRO A 224 -14.28 10.89 19.19
C PRO A 224 -12.97 11.16 18.46
N TYR A 225 -12.91 10.90 17.14
CA TYR A 225 -11.74 11.13 16.29
C TYR A 225 -11.75 12.51 15.60
N LYS A 226 -12.57 13.48 16.08
CA LYS A 226 -12.55 14.87 15.61
C LYS A 226 -11.20 15.52 15.85
N ILE A 227 -10.69 16.22 14.83
CA ILE A 227 -9.49 17.05 14.93
C ILE A 227 -9.88 18.46 15.41
N LYS A 228 -9.16 18.94 16.42
CA LYS A 228 -9.16 20.34 16.83
C LYS A 228 -7.76 20.89 16.59
N LEU A 229 -7.62 21.83 15.69
CA LEU A 229 -6.31 22.35 15.27
C LEU A 229 -5.46 22.89 16.43
N LYS A 230 -6.11 23.44 17.47
CA LYS A 230 -5.44 23.95 18.68
C LYS A 230 -4.88 22.86 19.59
N ASP A 231 -5.38 21.65 19.47
CA ASP A 231 -5.00 20.51 20.33
C ASP A 231 -3.91 19.62 19.67
N ILE A 232 -3.44 20.01 18.46
CA ILE A 232 -2.39 19.27 17.77
C ILE A 232 -1.08 19.38 18.56
N LYS A 233 -0.66 18.26 19.16
CA LYS A 233 0.56 18.15 19.93
C LYS A 233 1.08 16.72 19.92
N LEU A 234 2.39 16.55 20.13
CA LEU A 234 3.01 15.25 20.28
C LEU A 234 2.86 14.75 21.73
N ASN A 235 2.06 13.69 21.89
CA ASN A 235 2.08 12.92 23.13
C ASN A 235 3.15 11.83 23.00
N LYS A 236 4.21 11.88 23.81
CA LYS A 236 5.38 11.00 23.70
C LYS A 236 5.02 9.51 23.75
N SER A 237 4.16 9.10 24.68
CA SER A 237 3.75 7.70 24.83
C SER A 237 2.97 7.21 23.60
N THR A 238 2.07 8.03 23.09
CA THR A 238 1.27 7.71 21.88
C THR A 238 2.13 7.73 20.62
N ALA A 239 3.04 8.69 20.51
CA ALA A 239 3.99 8.77 19.39
C ALA A 239 4.89 7.53 19.34
N ASP A 240 5.43 7.09 20.46
CA ASP A 240 6.23 5.88 20.57
C ASP A 240 5.46 4.64 20.07
N ARG A 241 4.18 4.50 20.46
CA ARG A 241 3.33 3.39 19.97
C ARG A 241 3.07 3.47 18.47
N ILE A 242 2.77 4.66 17.94
CA ILE A 242 2.55 4.86 16.50
C ILE A 242 3.83 4.51 15.72
N ILE A 243 5.00 4.96 16.18
CA ILE A 243 6.29 4.71 15.54
C ILE A 243 6.65 3.22 15.62
N LYS A 244 6.48 2.57 16.76
CA LYS A 244 6.76 1.13 16.93
C LYS A 244 5.92 0.23 16.01
N ILE A 245 4.76 0.70 15.56
CA ILE A 245 3.92 -0.02 14.61
C ILE A 245 4.19 0.45 13.18
N GLY A 246 4.30 1.75 12.98
CA GLY A 246 4.39 2.37 11.67
C GLY A 246 5.75 2.18 11.00
N LEU A 247 6.84 2.38 11.75
CA LEU A 247 8.20 2.26 11.18
C LEU A 247 8.49 0.84 10.67
N PRO A 248 8.22 -0.24 11.43
CA PRO A 248 8.37 -1.60 10.89
C PRO A 248 7.52 -1.85 9.64
N THR A 249 6.30 -1.32 9.60
CA THR A 249 5.42 -1.47 8.42
C THR A 249 5.97 -0.71 7.20
N GLY A 250 6.50 0.49 7.39
CA GLY A 250 7.15 1.27 6.34
C GLY A 250 8.40 0.56 5.79
N ILE A 251 9.27 0.07 6.66
CA ILE A 251 10.46 -0.72 6.29
C ILE A 251 10.04 -1.97 5.50
N GLN A 252 9.01 -2.69 5.95
CA GLN A 252 8.47 -3.85 5.25
C GLN A 252 8.04 -3.51 3.82
N ASN A 253 7.25 -2.45 3.62
CA ASN A 253 6.77 -2.04 2.30
C ASN A 253 7.92 -1.64 1.38
N MET A 254 8.87 -0.86 1.88
CA MET A 254 10.08 -0.47 1.15
C MET A 254 10.90 -1.69 0.69
N THR A 255 11.10 -2.64 1.59
CA THR A 255 11.94 -3.83 1.31
C THR A 255 11.29 -4.76 0.29
N ILE A 256 9.96 -4.93 0.33
CA ILE A 256 9.23 -5.70 -0.69
C ILE A 256 9.41 -5.04 -2.08
N SER A 257 9.29 -3.72 -2.15
CA SER A 257 9.50 -2.99 -3.41
C SER A 257 10.93 -3.18 -3.94
N LEU A 258 11.94 -3.07 -3.08
CA LEU A 258 13.34 -3.29 -3.45
C LEU A 258 13.58 -4.73 -3.92
N SER A 259 13.00 -5.72 -3.25
CA SER A 259 13.09 -7.12 -3.65
C SER A 259 12.52 -7.36 -5.05
N ASN A 260 11.40 -6.73 -5.39
CA ASN A 260 10.80 -6.85 -6.72
C ASN A 260 11.72 -6.26 -7.80
N VAL A 261 12.44 -5.16 -7.53
CA VAL A 261 13.43 -4.58 -8.44
C VAL A 261 14.60 -5.55 -8.68
N LEU A 262 15.10 -6.22 -7.64
CA LEU A 262 16.16 -7.22 -7.76
C LEU A 262 15.73 -8.42 -8.62
N VAL A 263 14.52 -8.93 -8.42
CA VAL A 263 13.96 -10.01 -9.23
C VAL A 263 13.79 -9.58 -10.69
N GLN A 264 13.28 -8.36 -10.93
CA GLN A 264 13.15 -7.81 -12.29
C GLN A 264 14.51 -7.74 -12.99
N SER A 265 15.56 -7.32 -12.30
CA SER A 265 16.94 -7.29 -12.84
C SER A 265 17.40 -8.69 -13.26
N SER A 266 17.02 -9.73 -12.52
CA SER A 266 17.34 -11.11 -12.89
C SER A 266 16.53 -11.61 -14.09
N VAL A 267 15.26 -11.22 -14.21
CA VAL A 267 14.43 -11.53 -15.40
C VAL A 267 15.04 -10.91 -16.66
N ASN A 268 15.61 -9.72 -16.57
CA ASN A 268 16.19 -9.01 -17.72
C ASN A 268 17.36 -9.79 -18.38
N GLN A 269 18.01 -10.69 -17.64
CA GLN A 269 19.10 -11.55 -18.17
C GLN A 269 18.60 -12.61 -19.17
N PHE A 270 17.30 -12.91 -19.18
CA PHE A 270 16.69 -13.89 -20.11
C PHE A 270 16.23 -13.28 -21.45
N GLY A 271 16.56 -12.00 -21.68
CA GLY A 271 16.32 -11.32 -22.95
C GLY A 271 15.04 -10.49 -23.00
N ALA A 272 14.88 -9.78 -24.11
CA ALA A 272 13.83 -8.78 -24.28
C ALA A 272 12.41 -9.35 -24.22
N SER A 273 12.17 -10.52 -24.80
CA SER A 273 10.86 -11.18 -24.79
C SER A 273 10.44 -11.61 -23.39
N ALA A 274 11.39 -12.15 -22.59
CA ALA A 274 11.14 -12.52 -21.19
C ALA A 274 10.84 -11.27 -20.32
N MET A 275 11.62 -10.20 -20.50
CA MET A 275 11.40 -8.93 -19.82
C MET A 275 10.02 -8.34 -20.15
N ALA A 276 9.64 -8.32 -21.44
CA ALA A 276 8.36 -7.81 -21.87
C ALA A 276 7.18 -8.66 -21.39
N GLY A 277 7.31 -10.00 -21.45
CA GLY A 277 6.28 -10.95 -21.00
C GLY A 277 6.05 -10.86 -19.50
N PHE A 278 7.11 -10.85 -18.70
CA PHE A 278 7.03 -10.67 -17.26
C PHE A 278 6.48 -9.29 -16.90
N GLY A 279 6.90 -8.23 -17.59
CA GLY A 279 6.40 -6.87 -17.39
C GLY A 279 4.90 -6.74 -17.66
N ALA A 280 4.38 -7.36 -18.73
CA ALA A 280 2.96 -7.41 -19.03
C ALA A 280 2.17 -8.19 -17.96
N TYR A 281 2.71 -9.36 -17.54
CA TYR A 281 2.14 -10.11 -16.43
C TYR A 281 2.07 -9.28 -15.14
N MET A 282 3.15 -8.58 -14.76
CA MET A 282 3.21 -7.76 -13.55
C MET A 282 2.15 -6.64 -13.53
N LYS A 283 1.75 -6.12 -14.70
CA LYS A 283 0.64 -5.17 -14.79
C LYS A 283 -0.70 -5.84 -14.45
N ILE A 284 -0.92 -7.06 -14.94
CA ILE A 284 -2.13 -7.86 -14.60
C ILE A 284 -2.12 -8.21 -13.11
N ASP A 285 -0.99 -8.70 -12.60
CA ASP A 285 -0.81 -9.03 -11.19
C ASP A 285 -1.04 -7.84 -10.27
N GLY A 286 -0.59 -6.65 -10.67
CA GLY A 286 -0.81 -5.41 -9.95
C GLY A 286 -2.29 -5.15 -9.63
N PHE A 287 -3.21 -5.46 -10.56
CA PHE A 287 -4.65 -5.37 -10.29
C PHE A 287 -5.16 -6.51 -9.41
N ASN A 288 -4.62 -7.71 -9.58
CA ASN A 288 -5.05 -8.90 -8.84
C ASN A 288 -4.65 -8.87 -7.37
N ILE A 289 -3.49 -8.30 -7.03
CA ILE A 289 -2.99 -8.26 -5.64
C ILE A 289 -3.70 -7.19 -4.77
N LEU A 290 -4.28 -6.14 -5.36
CA LEU A 290 -4.88 -5.03 -4.62
C LEU A 290 -6.01 -5.45 -3.68
N PRO A 291 -6.96 -6.35 -4.05
CA PRO A 291 -7.95 -6.86 -3.12
C PRO A 291 -7.34 -7.64 -1.95
N VAL A 292 -6.27 -8.40 -2.17
CA VAL A 292 -5.55 -9.13 -1.10
C VAL A 292 -4.98 -8.16 -0.06
N LEU A 293 -4.34 -7.08 -0.52
CA LEU A 293 -3.84 -6.02 0.35
C LEU A 293 -4.98 -5.30 1.08
N SER A 294 -6.11 -5.10 0.41
CA SER A 294 -7.30 -4.48 1.01
C SER A 294 -7.91 -5.35 2.11
N PHE A 295 -7.95 -6.68 1.95
CA PHE A 295 -8.34 -7.60 3.01
C PHE A 295 -7.38 -7.54 4.20
N SER A 296 -6.07 -7.44 3.95
CA SER A 296 -5.06 -7.26 5.00
C SER A 296 -5.26 -5.96 5.78
N MET A 297 -5.59 -4.86 5.10
CA MET A 297 -5.92 -3.60 5.75
C MET A 297 -7.23 -3.68 6.55
N ALA A 298 -8.24 -4.34 5.99
CA ALA A 298 -9.54 -4.49 6.64
C ALA A 298 -9.43 -5.34 7.92
N ILE A 299 -8.72 -6.45 7.88
CA ILE A 299 -8.52 -7.27 9.08
C ILE A 299 -7.67 -6.54 10.12
N THR A 300 -6.69 -5.74 9.71
CA THR A 300 -5.88 -4.92 10.63
C THR A 300 -6.77 -3.96 11.43
N THR A 301 -7.68 -3.26 10.77
CA THR A 301 -8.63 -2.34 11.43
C THR A 301 -9.64 -3.11 12.29
N PHE A 302 -10.22 -4.19 11.76
CA PHE A 302 -11.18 -5.03 12.49
C PHE A 302 -10.56 -5.59 13.77
N VAL A 303 -9.34 -6.13 13.67
CA VAL A 303 -8.60 -6.64 14.83
C VAL A 303 -8.27 -5.51 15.79
N GLY A 304 -7.78 -4.37 15.32
CA GLY A 304 -7.48 -3.23 16.18
C GLY A 304 -8.68 -2.84 17.07
N GLN A 305 -9.86 -2.67 16.48
CA GLN A 305 -11.05 -2.32 17.22
C GLN A 305 -11.51 -3.42 18.18
N ASN A 306 -11.53 -4.69 17.74
CA ASN A 306 -11.99 -5.80 18.58
C ASN A 306 -10.98 -6.16 19.68
N TYR A 307 -9.68 -6.01 19.40
CA TYR A 307 -8.62 -6.18 20.40
C TYR A 307 -8.68 -5.09 21.47
N GLY A 308 -8.84 -3.82 21.07
CA GLY A 308 -9.07 -2.71 22.00
C GLY A 308 -10.32 -2.89 22.86
N ALA A 309 -11.39 -3.47 22.29
CA ALA A 309 -12.62 -3.84 23.01
C ALA A 309 -12.49 -5.11 23.86
N ASN A 310 -11.31 -5.73 23.93
CA ASN A 310 -11.04 -7.02 24.59
C ASN A 310 -11.92 -8.18 24.09
N LYS A 311 -12.38 -8.14 22.82
CA LYS A 311 -13.22 -9.16 22.18
C LYS A 311 -12.36 -10.18 21.41
N ILE A 312 -11.52 -10.93 22.13
CA ILE A 312 -10.53 -11.85 21.57
C ILE A 312 -11.15 -12.93 20.68
N ASP A 313 -12.35 -13.46 21.05
CA ASP A 313 -13.03 -14.45 20.22
C ASP A 313 -13.43 -13.88 18.84
N ARG A 314 -13.82 -12.60 18.81
CA ARG A 314 -14.11 -11.93 17.53
C ARG A 314 -12.84 -11.73 16.70
N VAL A 315 -11.71 -11.43 17.33
CA VAL A 315 -10.40 -11.35 16.66
C VAL A 315 -10.08 -12.68 15.96
N LYS A 316 -10.17 -13.81 16.68
CA LYS A 316 -9.94 -15.15 16.10
C LYS A 316 -10.91 -15.47 14.96
N LYS A 317 -12.21 -15.25 15.18
CA LYS A 317 -13.23 -15.48 14.15
C LYS A 317 -13.01 -14.58 12.92
N GLY A 318 -12.67 -13.31 13.12
CA GLY A 318 -12.35 -12.38 12.03
C GLY A 318 -11.15 -12.83 11.21
N MET A 319 -10.10 -13.32 11.85
CA MET A 319 -8.93 -13.89 11.18
C MET A 319 -9.35 -15.04 10.24
N TRP A 320 -10.07 -16.05 10.74
CA TRP A 320 -10.48 -17.20 9.93
C TRP A 320 -11.42 -16.81 8.78
N ILE A 321 -12.35 -15.89 9.03
CA ILE A 321 -13.25 -15.39 8.00
C ILE A 321 -12.47 -14.66 6.90
N THR A 322 -11.51 -13.81 7.27
CA THR A 322 -10.71 -13.08 6.27
C THR A 322 -9.80 -14.01 5.49
N LEU A 323 -9.22 -15.03 6.14
CA LEU A 323 -8.48 -16.09 5.44
C LEU A 323 -9.36 -16.81 4.41
N ALA A 324 -10.58 -17.19 4.79
CA ALA A 324 -11.53 -17.83 3.87
C ALA A 324 -11.92 -16.90 2.72
N MET A 325 -12.21 -15.62 2.99
CA MET A 325 -12.54 -14.64 1.94
C MET A 325 -11.39 -14.42 0.97
N GLY A 326 -10.16 -14.29 1.47
CA GLY A 326 -8.97 -14.15 0.66
C GLY A 326 -8.67 -15.40 -0.17
N ALA A 327 -8.86 -16.59 0.40
CA ALA A 327 -8.71 -17.88 -0.30
C ALA A 327 -9.73 -18.00 -1.45
N VAL A 328 -11.01 -17.75 -1.17
CA VAL A 328 -12.07 -17.79 -2.21
C VAL A 328 -11.76 -16.81 -3.33
N TYR A 329 -11.39 -15.57 -2.99
CA TYR A 329 -11.03 -14.56 -3.99
C TYR A 329 -9.87 -15.04 -4.86
N THR A 330 -8.76 -15.48 -4.26
CA THR A 330 -7.55 -15.87 -5.00
C THR A 330 -7.72 -17.15 -5.81
N ILE A 331 -8.56 -18.09 -5.36
CA ILE A 331 -8.89 -19.29 -6.14
C ILE A 331 -9.70 -18.89 -7.39
N ILE A 332 -10.74 -18.06 -7.23
CA ILE A 332 -11.56 -17.60 -8.36
C ILE A 332 -10.71 -16.82 -9.36
N THR A 333 -9.95 -15.82 -8.89
CA THR A 333 -9.13 -15.00 -9.78
C THR A 333 -7.98 -15.79 -10.40
N GLY A 334 -7.36 -16.72 -9.67
CA GLY A 334 -6.34 -17.61 -10.20
C GLY A 334 -6.87 -18.48 -11.35
N ILE A 335 -8.05 -19.10 -11.20
CA ILE A 335 -8.70 -19.86 -12.27
C ILE A 335 -9.02 -18.97 -13.47
N LEU A 336 -9.57 -17.77 -13.25
CA LEU A 336 -9.86 -16.83 -14.32
C LEU A 336 -8.60 -16.40 -15.08
N LEU A 337 -7.52 -16.05 -14.37
CA LEU A 337 -6.25 -15.64 -14.98
C LEU A 337 -5.63 -16.77 -15.80
N LEU A 338 -5.66 -18.00 -15.31
CA LEU A 338 -5.17 -19.17 -16.05
C LEU A 338 -6.02 -19.45 -17.29
N THR A 339 -7.35 -19.44 -17.15
CA THR A 339 -8.27 -19.71 -18.26
C THR A 339 -8.16 -18.66 -19.37
N PHE A 340 -8.04 -17.39 -18.99
CA PHE A 340 -7.97 -16.26 -19.94
C PHE A 340 -6.55 -15.72 -20.12
N SER A 341 -5.52 -16.49 -19.81
CA SER A 341 -4.11 -16.05 -19.87
C SER A 341 -3.71 -15.49 -21.25
N THR A 342 -4.03 -16.20 -22.34
CA THR A 342 -3.73 -15.75 -23.70
C THR A 342 -4.49 -14.48 -24.10
N PRO A 343 -5.82 -14.38 -23.95
CA PRO A 343 -6.55 -13.13 -24.21
C PRO A 343 -6.02 -11.95 -23.39
N LEU A 344 -5.70 -12.14 -22.12
CA LEU A 344 -5.18 -11.09 -21.24
C LEU A 344 -3.79 -10.60 -21.71
N MET A 345 -2.91 -11.52 -22.08
CA MET A 345 -1.59 -11.14 -22.61
C MET A 345 -1.71 -10.42 -23.96
N ARG A 346 -2.67 -10.79 -24.81
CA ARG A 346 -2.94 -10.11 -26.08
C ARG A 346 -3.40 -8.67 -25.95
N LEU A 347 -3.85 -8.24 -24.79
CA LEU A 347 -4.13 -6.81 -24.53
C LEU A 347 -2.86 -5.96 -24.54
N PHE A 348 -1.69 -6.58 -24.34
CA PHE A 348 -0.41 -5.88 -24.24
C PHE A 348 0.49 -6.10 -25.46
N THR A 349 0.38 -7.26 -26.14
CA THR A 349 1.25 -7.62 -27.25
C THR A 349 0.64 -8.71 -28.12
N ASN A 350 1.06 -8.74 -29.40
CA ASN A 350 0.74 -9.82 -30.33
C ASN A 350 1.96 -10.75 -30.58
N ASP A 351 3.12 -10.47 -29.96
CA ASP A 351 4.31 -11.31 -30.10
C ASP A 351 4.11 -12.65 -29.35
N PRO A 352 4.15 -13.80 -30.07
CA PRO A 352 3.94 -15.11 -29.46
C PRO A 352 4.93 -15.43 -28.34
N ASN A 353 6.21 -15.06 -28.49
CA ASN A 353 7.25 -15.32 -27.48
C ASN A 353 6.98 -14.54 -26.19
N VAL A 354 6.59 -13.27 -26.30
CA VAL A 354 6.23 -12.44 -25.15
C VAL A 354 5.00 -12.98 -24.44
N ILE A 355 3.98 -13.43 -25.20
CA ILE A 355 2.78 -14.06 -24.65
C ILE A 355 3.14 -15.34 -23.89
N GLU A 356 4.03 -16.17 -24.43
CA GLU A 356 4.45 -17.42 -23.80
C GLU A 356 5.12 -17.16 -22.43
N TYR A 357 6.06 -16.23 -22.33
CA TYR A 357 6.68 -15.86 -21.06
C TYR A 357 5.67 -15.33 -20.02
N GLY A 358 4.71 -14.51 -20.44
CA GLY A 358 3.67 -14.02 -19.53
C GLY A 358 2.72 -15.11 -19.05
N LYS A 359 2.34 -16.05 -19.94
CA LYS A 359 1.55 -17.24 -19.59
C LYS A 359 2.29 -18.14 -18.61
N LEU A 360 3.56 -18.42 -18.90
CA LEU A 360 4.41 -19.21 -18.01
C LEU A 360 4.47 -18.61 -16.60
N ALA A 361 4.58 -17.28 -16.49
CA ALA A 361 4.50 -16.61 -15.20
C ALA A 361 3.16 -16.86 -14.50
N MET A 362 2.02 -16.78 -15.23
CA MET A 362 0.70 -17.08 -14.69
C MET A 362 0.60 -18.53 -14.20
N ASP A 363 1.14 -19.48 -14.95
CA ASP A 363 1.12 -20.91 -14.59
C ASP A 363 1.86 -21.18 -13.27
N TYR A 364 2.96 -20.46 -13.00
CA TYR A 364 3.71 -20.57 -11.76
C TYR A 364 3.08 -19.82 -10.58
N PHE A 365 2.43 -18.68 -10.80
CA PHE A 365 1.99 -17.82 -9.69
C PHE A 365 0.53 -18.01 -9.31
N CYS A 366 -0.36 -18.12 -10.30
CA CYS A 366 -1.80 -18.16 -10.04
C CYS A 366 -2.27 -19.30 -9.11
N PRO A 367 -1.73 -20.54 -9.22
CA PRO A 367 -2.13 -21.62 -8.32
C PRO A 367 -1.75 -21.35 -6.86
N PHE A 368 -0.75 -20.48 -6.64
CA PHE A 368 -0.19 -20.21 -5.31
C PHE A 368 -0.61 -18.86 -4.71
N TYR A 369 -1.48 -18.09 -5.36
CA TYR A 369 -1.97 -16.81 -4.80
C TYR A 369 -2.66 -16.96 -3.45
N ILE A 370 -3.21 -18.12 -3.15
CA ILE A 370 -3.77 -18.41 -1.83
C ILE A 370 -2.73 -18.27 -0.71
N LEU A 371 -1.46 -18.63 -0.97
CA LEU A 371 -0.38 -18.53 0.01
C LEU A 371 -0.08 -17.09 0.39
N ILE A 372 0.07 -16.21 -0.61
CA ILE A 372 0.32 -14.79 -0.35
C ILE A 372 -0.89 -14.12 0.30
N SER A 373 -2.11 -14.52 -0.07
CA SER A 373 -3.32 -14.01 0.58
C SER A 373 -3.38 -14.39 2.05
N CYS A 374 -3.13 -15.66 2.38
CA CYS A 374 -3.08 -16.13 3.77
C CYS A 374 -1.97 -15.42 4.56
N LEU A 375 -0.78 -15.29 3.97
CA LEU A 375 0.35 -14.58 4.59
C LEU A 375 0.01 -13.13 4.93
N GLN A 376 -0.57 -12.39 3.98
CA GLN A 376 -0.95 -10.99 4.17
C GLN A 376 -2.08 -10.82 5.18
N CYS A 377 -3.07 -11.71 5.20
CA CYS A 377 -4.16 -11.70 6.18
C CYS A 377 -3.66 -11.98 7.60
N LEU A 378 -2.76 -12.96 7.77
CA LEU A 378 -2.14 -13.26 9.08
C LEU A 378 -1.26 -12.08 9.54
N ALA A 379 -0.45 -11.52 8.65
CA ALA A 379 0.36 -10.34 8.94
C ALA A 379 -0.50 -9.15 9.37
N GLY A 380 -1.61 -8.88 8.66
CA GLY A 380 -2.58 -7.84 9.01
C GLY A 380 -3.24 -8.10 10.37
N THR A 381 -3.59 -9.34 10.67
CA THR A 381 -4.17 -9.77 11.95
C THR A 381 -3.23 -9.47 13.11
N VAL A 382 -1.96 -9.89 13.01
CA VAL A 382 -0.95 -9.64 14.05
C VAL A 382 -0.67 -8.15 14.20
N ARG A 383 -0.57 -7.42 13.09
CA ARG A 383 -0.38 -5.96 13.09
C ARG A 383 -1.52 -5.25 13.81
N GLY A 384 -2.77 -5.67 13.63
CA GLY A 384 -3.94 -5.12 14.30
C GLY A 384 -3.87 -5.19 15.84
N THR A 385 -3.15 -6.15 16.41
CA THR A 385 -2.88 -6.22 17.86
C THR A 385 -1.78 -5.27 18.32
N GLY A 386 -1.16 -4.52 17.41
CA GLY A 386 -0.06 -3.60 17.70
C GLY A 386 1.33 -4.23 17.58
N LYS A 387 1.44 -5.48 17.15
CA LYS A 387 2.71 -6.19 16.99
C LYS A 387 3.13 -6.22 15.52
N SER A 388 3.82 -5.17 15.05
CA SER A 388 4.26 -5.06 13.64
C SER A 388 5.64 -5.64 13.36
N ILE A 389 6.49 -5.81 14.39
CA ILE A 389 7.84 -6.35 14.22
C ILE A 389 7.81 -7.80 13.70
N PRO A 390 7.02 -8.74 14.27
CA PRO A 390 7.01 -10.12 13.76
C PRO A 390 6.59 -10.25 12.29
N PRO A 391 5.49 -9.63 11.80
CA PRO A 391 5.17 -9.62 10.38
C PRO A 391 6.28 -9.02 9.52
N MET A 392 6.91 -7.93 9.96
CA MET A 392 8.04 -7.31 9.26
C MET A 392 9.19 -8.32 9.11
N VAL A 393 9.63 -8.94 10.20
CA VAL A 393 10.74 -9.91 10.17
C VAL A 393 10.42 -11.09 9.26
N VAL A 394 9.21 -11.66 9.34
CA VAL A 394 8.79 -12.77 8.48
C VAL A 394 8.83 -12.38 7.00
N LEU A 395 8.28 -11.21 6.64
CA LEU A 395 8.24 -10.76 5.25
C LEU A 395 9.62 -10.33 4.73
N LEU A 396 10.46 -9.71 5.57
CA LEU A 396 11.85 -9.43 5.23
C LEU A 396 12.63 -10.71 4.95
N THR A 397 12.50 -11.69 5.82
CA THR A 397 13.20 -12.99 5.68
C THR A 397 12.74 -13.72 4.43
N SER A 398 11.43 -13.83 4.20
CA SER A 398 10.88 -14.63 3.09
C SER A 398 10.90 -13.92 1.74
N MET A 399 10.55 -12.62 1.70
CA MET A 399 10.39 -11.90 0.43
C MET A 399 11.61 -11.05 0.03
N CYS A 400 12.61 -10.92 0.88
CA CYS A 400 13.83 -10.21 0.55
C CYS A 400 15.05 -11.12 0.71
N LEU A 401 15.42 -11.47 1.94
CA LEU A 401 16.63 -12.23 2.21
C LEU A 401 16.63 -13.59 1.47
N PHE A 402 15.53 -14.34 1.59
CA PHE A 402 15.40 -15.63 0.91
C PHE A 402 15.49 -15.47 -0.62
N ARG A 403 14.87 -14.46 -1.19
CA ARG A 403 14.93 -14.19 -2.64
C ARG A 403 16.34 -13.84 -3.09
N ILE A 404 17.07 -13.03 -2.35
CA ILE A 404 18.48 -12.69 -2.67
C ILE A 404 19.34 -13.95 -2.64
N VAL A 405 19.22 -14.76 -1.59
CA VAL A 405 19.97 -16.03 -1.48
C VAL A 405 19.61 -16.98 -2.63
N TRP A 406 18.33 -17.12 -2.97
CA TRP A 406 17.86 -17.94 -4.08
C TRP A 406 18.46 -17.50 -5.43
N LEU A 407 18.43 -16.20 -5.72
CA LEU A 407 18.96 -15.67 -6.97
C LEU A 407 20.47 -15.88 -7.10
N GLN A 408 21.22 -15.91 -6.01
CA GLN A 408 22.67 -16.11 -6.02
C GLN A 408 23.07 -17.58 -5.99
N VAL A 409 22.33 -18.40 -5.25
CA VAL A 409 22.72 -19.80 -4.95
C VAL A 409 21.94 -20.80 -5.82
N ALA A 410 20.61 -20.65 -5.92
CA ALA A 410 19.77 -21.61 -6.60
C ALA A 410 19.61 -21.31 -8.11
N LEU A 411 19.45 -20.04 -8.48
CA LEU A 411 19.23 -19.65 -9.88
C LEU A 411 20.31 -20.16 -10.85
N PRO A 412 21.61 -20.20 -10.51
CA PRO A 412 22.63 -20.74 -11.40
C PRO A 412 22.45 -22.21 -11.79
N PHE A 413 21.66 -22.98 -11.06
CA PHE A 413 21.32 -24.38 -11.39
C PHE A 413 20.16 -24.50 -12.39
N PHE A 414 19.47 -23.40 -12.71
CA PHE A 414 18.39 -23.37 -13.68
C PHE A 414 18.89 -22.79 -14.99
N SER A 415 18.66 -23.48 -16.08
CA SER A 415 19.00 -23.00 -17.43
C SER A 415 17.93 -22.10 -18.05
N THR A 416 16.76 -22.01 -17.42
CA THR A 416 15.57 -21.29 -17.91
C THR A 416 15.04 -20.32 -16.87
N ILE A 417 14.12 -19.45 -17.28
CA ILE A 417 13.46 -18.46 -16.43
C ILE A 417 12.62 -19.11 -15.29
N ASP A 418 12.31 -20.40 -15.41
CA ASP A 418 11.55 -21.15 -14.40
C ASP A 418 12.16 -21.02 -12.99
N GLY A 419 13.49 -20.93 -12.91
CA GLY A 419 14.19 -20.71 -11.64
C GLY A 419 13.81 -19.40 -10.94
N ILE A 420 13.43 -18.38 -11.70
CA ILE A 420 12.90 -17.11 -11.16
C ILE A 420 11.40 -17.24 -10.82
N TYR A 421 10.63 -17.93 -11.66
CA TYR A 421 9.19 -18.05 -11.42
C TYR A 421 8.88 -18.93 -10.21
N VAL A 422 9.60 -20.03 -10.01
CA VAL A 422 9.50 -20.89 -8.82
C VAL A 422 9.85 -20.15 -7.53
N LEU A 423 10.74 -19.16 -7.59
CA LEU A 423 11.14 -18.35 -6.43
C LEU A 423 9.94 -17.71 -5.70
N TYR A 424 8.93 -17.23 -6.45
CA TYR A 424 7.76 -16.56 -5.86
C TYR A 424 6.93 -17.50 -4.97
N PRO A 425 6.40 -18.63 -5.48
CA PRO A 425 5.68 -19.58 -4.64
C PRO A 425 6.49 -20.07 -3.44
N VAL A 426 7.76 -20.39 -3.64
CA VAL A 426 8.62 -20.90 -2.54
C VAL A 426 8.81 -19.81 -1.48
N SER A 427 9.05 -18.57 -1.87
CA SER A 427 9.15 -17.46 -0.91
C SER A 427 7.84 -17.23 -0.13
N TRP A 428 6.68 -17.44 -0.76
CA TRP A 428 5.37 -17.35 -0.11
C TRP A 428 5.14 -18.52 0.86
N ILE A 429 5.57 -19.73 0.51
CA ILE A 429 5.52 -20.91 1.41
C ILE A 429 6.37 -20.63 2.65
N VAL A 430 7.63 -20.21 2.48
CA VAL A 430 8.52 -19.88 3.60
C VAL A 430 7.89 -18.83 4.52
N GLY A 431 7.38 -17.74 3.93
CA GLY A 431 6.72 -16.67 4.69
C GLY A 431 5.48 -17.17 5.44
N LEU A 432 4.62 -17.95 4.76
CA LEU A 432 3.40 -18.47 5.36
C LEU A 432 3.71 -19.43 6.51
N VAL A 433 4.66 -20.34 6.33
CA VAL A 433 5.07 -21.29 7.38
C VAL A 433 5.59 -20.55 8.61
N LEU A 434 6.48 -19.58 8.44
CA LEU A 434 7.00 -18.79 9.55
C LEU A 434 5.88 -18.00 10.26
N MET A 435 4.94 -17.43 9.49
CA MET A 435 3.83 -16.68 10.05
C MET A 435 2.83 -17.56 10.80
N VAL A 436 2.52 -18.75 10.27
CA VAL A 436 1.66 -19.75 10.93
C VAL A 436 2.29 -20.23 12.24
N ILE A 437 3.59 -20.54 12.25
CA ILE A 437 4.32 -20.93 13.47
C ILE A 437 4.23 -19.81 14.52
N TYR A 438 4.41 -18.54 14.12
CA TYR A 438 4.30 -17.41 15.03
C TYR A 438 2.89 -17.26 15.60
N VAL A 439 1.86 -17.34 14.73
CA VAL A 439 0.45 -17.22 15.15
C VAL A 439 0.04 -18.39 16.05
N TRP A 440 0.49 -19.61 15.73
CA TRP A 440 0.17 -20.81 16.51
C TRP A 440 0.75 -20.74 17.93
N LYS A 441 1.97 -20.22 18.10
CA LYS A 441 2.57 -20.01 19.43
C LYS A 441 1.78 -19.04 20.31
N GLY A 442 0.78 -18.33 19.79
CA GLY A 442 -0.21 -17.54 20.50
C GLY A 442 0.29 -16.28 21.23
N LYS A 443 1.59 -15.97 21.19
CA LYS A 443 2.20 -14.83 21.90
C LYS A 443 1.73 -13.44 21.44
N TRP A 444 1.00 -13.38 20.33
CA TRP A 444 0.45 -12.14 19.75
C TRP A 444 -0.90 -11.74 20.38
N LEU A 445 -1.63 -12.67 21.00
CA LEU A 445 -2.95 -12.48 21.61
C LEU A 445 -2.87 -12.35 23.15
N VAL A 446 -1.92 -11.61 23.67
CA VAL A 446 -1.89 -11.29 25.09
C VAL A 446 -3.02 -10.30 25.37
N PRO A 447 -3.91 -10.53 26.38
CA PRO A 447 -4.96 -9.59 26.73
C PRO A 447 -4.40 -8.19 26.93
N HIS A 448 -5.10 -7.18 26.42
CA HIS A 448 -4.68 -5.78 26.56
C HIS A 448 -4.87 -5.38 28.03
N THR A 449 -3.83 -5.50 28.83
CA THR A 449 -3.77 -4.78 30.11
C THR A 449 -3.61 -3.31 29.77
N VAL A 450 -4.69 -2.54 29.95
CA VAL A 450 -4.67 -1.08 29.81
C VAL A 450 -3.82 -0.55 30.96
N SER A 451 -2.50 -0.45 30.72
CA SER A 451 -1.58 0.29 31.60
C SER A 451 -1.51 1.75 31.15
#